data_7b8ef9806272fb49c8ef16b75fbbd00d
#
_entry.id   7b8ef9806272fb49c8ef16b75fbbd00d
#
_cell.length_a   1.000
_cell.length_b   1.000
_cell.length_c   1.000
_cell.angle_alpha   90.00
_cell.angle_beta   90.00
_cell.angle_gamma   90.00
#
_symmetry.space_group_name_H-M   'P 1'
#
loop_
_entity.id
_entity.type
_entity.pdbx_description
1 polymer ?
#
loop_
_entity_poly.entity_id
_entity_poly.type
_entity_poly.pdbx_seq_one_letter_code
_entity_poly.pdbx_strand_id
1 'polypeptide(L)'
;GKSAVRFLKAHANAYGIDASKIGVLGDSAGGYLSQMVAVTGNEKQFDKGDNLHVDSTVQAAATLYGISDLRNIGAGFDEAIQKVHQSPAVTEALLVNGVAFNEYPGASILSDSDKALAASSLGHIKKNLPPFLIMHGTEDKLVSPVQSEQLYEALKQNGNRVTYVKVEGAAHGDTVWFQKPIIDKVVTWFKDNLK
;
A
#
# COMPACT_ATOMS: atom_id res chain seq x y z
N GLY A 1 6.01 7.37 6.01
CA GLY A 1 6.20 5.96 6.40
C GLY A 1 7.67 5.58 6.52
N LYS A 2 8.47 5.76 5.48
CA LYS A 2 9.91 5.43 5.50
C LYS A 2 10.68 6.17 6.60
N SER A 3 10.39 7.46 6.82
CA SER A 3 11.01 8.25 7.90
C SER A 3 10.65 7.69 9.29
N ALA A 4 9.41 7.23 9.48
CA ALA A 4 8.98 6.59 10.72
C ALA A 4 9.74 5.26 10.98
N VAL A 5 9.92 4.43 9.94
CA VAL A 5 10.72 3.20 10.06
C VAL A 5 12.17 3.52 10.46
N ARG A 6 12.81 4.50 9.80
CA ARG A 6 14.17 4.91 10.16
C ARG A 6 14.26 5.46 11.58
N PHE A 7 13.28 6.25 12.01
CA PHE A 7 13.22 6.76 13.38
C PHE A 7 13.16 5.63 14.40
N LEU A 8 12.27 4.65 14.20
CA LEU A 8 12.15 3.50 15.10
C LEU A 8 13.44 2.68 15.14
N LYS A 9 14.08 2.44 14.01
CA LYS A 9 15.37 1.74 13.95
C LYS A 9 16.50 2.51 14.65
N ALA A 10 16.59 3.82 14.41
CA ALA A 10 17.62 4.67 15.01
C ALA A 10 17.49 4.74 16.55
N HIS A 11 16.27 4.63 17.07
CA HIS A 11 15.96 4.74 18.49
C HIS A 11 15.52 3.40 19.11
N ALA A 12 15.81 2.27 18.45
CA ALA A 12 15.33 0.95 18.83
C ALA A 12 15.63 0.62 20.32
N ASN A 13 16.85 0.90 20.77
CA ASN A 13 17.23 0.66 22.16
C ASN A 13 16.39 1.48 23.17
N ALA A 14 16.11 2.74 22.86
CA ALA A 14 15.33 3.62 23.72
C ALA A 14 13.86 3.17 23.88
N TYR A 15 13.33 2.51 22.85
CA TYR A 15 11.93 2.02 22.83
C TYR A 15 11.82 0.51 23.10
N GLY A 16 12.91 -0.18 23.33
CA GLY A 16 12.90 -1.65 23.53
C GLY A 16 12.46 -2.42 22.28
N ILE A 17 12.77 -1.91 21.09
CA ILE A 17 12.39 -2.48 19.81
C ILE A 17 13.55 -3.29 19.24
N ASP A 18 13.24 -4.43 18.63
CA ASP A 18 14.18 -5.14 17.78
C ASP A 18 14.15 -4.54 16.36
N ALA A 19 15.17 -3.79 15.99
CA ALA A 19 15.28 -3.12 14.69
C ALA A 19 15.32 -4.09 13.49
N SER A 20 15.59 -5.37 13.73
CA SER A 20 15.57 -6.42 12.72
C SER A 20 14.20 -7.07 12.51
N LYS A 21 13.18 -6.68 13.29
CA LYS A 21 11.83 -7.28 13.30
C LYS A 21 10.74 -6.22 13.20
N ILE A 22 10.84 -5.33 12.22
CA ILE A 22 9.85 -4.29 11.97
C ILE A 22 8.91 -4.72 10.86
N GLY A 23 7.61 -4.74 11.15
CA GLY A 23 6.54 -4.90 10.18
C GLY A 23 5.82 -3.59 9.91
N VAL A 24 5.16 -3.50 8.76
CA VAL A 24 4.27 -2.40 8.41
C VAL A 24 2.87 -2.93 8.12
N LEU A 25 1.86 -2.24 8.65
CA LEU A 25 0.45 -2.53 8.43
C LEU A 25 -0.27 -1.23 8.09
N GLY A 26 -1.20 -1.30 7.16
CA GLY A 26 -2.11 -0.20 6.86
C GLY A 26 -3.37 -0.68 6.15
N ASP A 27 -4.39 0.15 6.21
CA ASP A 27 -5.68 -0.04 5.59
C ASP A 27 -6.00 1.10 4.61
N SER A 28 -6.76 0.82 3.54
CA SER A 28 -7.15 1.83 2.54
C SER A 28 -5.92 2.63 2.01
N ALA A 29 -5.89 3.93 2.18
CA ALA A 29 -4.72 4.78 1.88
C ALA A 29 -3.49 4.37 2.71
N GLY A 30 -3.66 3.94 3.97
CA GLY A 30 -2.60 3.34 4.78
C GLY A 30 -2.12 2.00 4.21
N GLY A 31 -3.01 1.22 3.60
CA GLY A 31 -2.69 0.01 2.85
C GLY A 31 -1.78 0.31 1.66
N TYR A 32 -2.10 1.34 0.88
CA TYR A 32 -1.21 1.86 -0.16
C TYR A 32 0.16 2.26 0.40
N LEU A 33 0.19 3.02 1.51
CA LEU A 33 1.46 3.46 2.13
C LEU A 33 2.27 2.28 2.66
N SER A 34 1.63 1.27 3.26
CA SER A 34 2.33 0.06 3.73
C SER A 34 2.98 -0.71 2.58
N GLN A 35 2.29 -0.82 1.44
CA GLN A 35 2.85 -1.39 0.22
C GLN A 35 4.07 -0.59 -0.26
N MET A 36 3.93 0.75 -0.40
CA MET A 36 5.02 1.62 -0.85
C MET A 36 6.25 1.54 0.04
N VAL A 37 6.08 1.56 1.37
CA VAL A 37 7.20 1.38 2.31
C VAL A 37 7.91 0.05 2.08
N ALA A 38 7.16 -1.03 1.91
CA ALA A 38 7.72 -2.36 1.75
C ALA A 38 8.48 -2.55 0.42
N VAL A 39 7.91 -2.07 -0.70
CA VAL A 39 8.52 -2.25 -2.04
C VAL A 39 9.68 -1.29 -2.31
N THR A 40 9.69 -0.10 -1.66
CA THR A 40 10.70 0.93 -1.86
C THR A 40 11.74 1.03 -0.73
N GLY A 41 11.77 0.08 0.21
CA GLY A 41 12.65 0.11 1.38
C GLY A 41 14.10 0.49 1.08
N ASN A 42 14.65 -0.02 -0.03
CA ASN A 42 16.03 0.25 -0.47
C ASN A 42 16.15 1.38 -1.52
N GLU A 43 15.06 2.07 -1.86
CA GLU A 43 15.05 3.11 -2.89
C GLU A 43 15.27 4.49 -2.27
N LYS A 44 16.50 4.98 -2.34
CA LYS A 44 16.94 6.23 -1.71
C LYS A 44 16.19 7.49 -2.22
N GLN A 45 15.68 7.46 -3.44
CA GLN A 45 14.91 8.58 -4.01
C GLN A 45 13.68 8.97 -3.17
N PHE A 46 13.09 7.99 -2.45
CA PHE A 46 11.96 8.22 -1.55
C PHE A 46 12.37 8.55 -0.10
N ASP A 47 13.67 8.57 0.22
CA ASP A 47 14.14 8.88 1.56
C ASP A 47 14.16 10.39 1.78
N LYS A 48 13.30 10.87 2.67
CA LYS A 48 13.17 12.26 3.08
C LYS A 48 13.14 12.36 4.61
N GLY A 49 13.48 13.53 5.14
CA GLY A 49 13.49 13.79 6.59
C GLY A 49 14.77 13.26 7.27
N ASP A 50 14.63 12.87 8.53
CA ASP A 50 15.76 12.56 9.42
C ASP A 50 16.24 11.10 9.31
N ASN A 51 17.34 10.80 10.00
CA ASN A 51 17.95 9.48 10.12
C ASN A 51 18.28 8.82 8.76
N LEU A 52 18.73 9.60 7.77
CA LEU A 52 19.03 9.13 6.41
C LEU A 52 20.19 8.11 6.34
N HIS A 53 20.97 7.99 7.41
CA HIS A 53 22.04 7.00 7.56
C HIS A 53 21.52 5.59 7.92
N VAL A 54 20.23 5.49 8.33
CA VAL A 54 19.55 4.23 8.63
C VAL A 54 18.68 3.82 7.43
N ASP A 55 18.61 2.51 7.14
CA ASP A 55 17.71 2.00 6.09
C ASP A 55 16.25 2.01 6.54
N SER A 56 15.33 2.02 5.58
CA SER A 56 13.89 1.98 5.82
C SER A 56 13.22 0.67 5.39
N THR A 57 14.00 -0.42 5.29
CA THR A 57 13.45 -1.74 4.99
C THR A 57 12.60 -2.26 6.14
N VAL A 58 11.57 -3.02 5.81
CA VAL A 58 10.73 -3.74 6.76
C VAL A 58 10.82 -5.24 6.50
N GLN A 59 10.55 -6.05 7.50
CA GLN A 59 10.68 -7.50 7.43
C GLN A 59 9.37 -8.21 7.10
N ALA A 60 8.24 -7.52 7.20
CA ALA A 60 6.93 -8.02 6.80
C ALA A 60 6.00 -6.84 6.49
N ALA A 61 5.07 -7.01 5.56
CA ALA A 61 4.09 -6.00 5.20
C ALA A 61 2.68 -6.59 5.13
N ALA A 62 1.72 -5.88 5.72
CA ALA A 62 0.31 -6.22 5.58
C ALA A 62 -0.46 -5.02 5.02
N THR A 63 -1.37 -5.30 4.07
CA THR A 63 -2.23 -4.30 3.45
C THR A 63 -3.67 -4.78 3.49
N LEU A 64 -4.56 -3.96 4.04
CA LEU A 64 -5.99 -4.22 4.07
C LEU A 64 -6.65 -3.29 3.06
N TYR A 65 -7.32 -3.85 2.06
CA TYR A 65 -8.03 -3.14 1.00
C TYR A 65 -7.30 -1.89 0.47
N GLY A 66 -5.97 -2.01 0.27
CA GLY A 66 -5.11 -0.94 -0.23
C GLY A 66 -5.09 -0.85 -1.76
N ILE A 67 -4.76 0.33 -2.25
CA ILE A 67 -4.56 0.60 -3.68
C ILE A 67 -3.15 0.17 -4.07
N SER A 68 -2.98 -0.46 -5.24
CA SER A 68 -1.68 -0.90 -5.74
C SER A 68 -1.24 -0.21 -7.04
N ASP A 69 -2.21 0.26 -7.84
CA ASP A 69 -1.97 0.97 -9.09
C ASP A 69 -2.90 2.19 -9.20
N LEU A 70 -2.32 3.38 -9.17
CA LEU A 70 -3.08 4.63 -9.26
C LEU A 70 -3.66 4.88 -10.65
N ARG A 71 -3.17 4.17 -11.69
CA ARG A 71 -3.63 4.33 -13.06
C ARG A 71 -5.00 3.68 -13.31
N ASN A 72 -5.41 2.73 -12.46
CA ASN A 72 -6.59 1.91 -12.67
C ASN A 72 -7.43 1.68 -11.41
N ILE A 73 -7.51 2.65 -10.51
CA ILE A 73 -8.24 2.50 -9.23
C ILE A 73 -9.69 2.04 -9.46
N GLY A 74 -10.35 2.52 -10.50
CA GLY A 74 -11.71 2.12 -10.86
C GLY A 74 -11.84 0.76 -11.57
N ALA A 75 -10.73 0.06 -11.87
CA ALA A 75 -10.79 -1.22 -12.57
C ALA A 75 -11.65 -2.24 -11.80
N GLY A 76 -12.53 -2.95 -12.50
CA GLY A 76 -13.47 -3.91 -11.90
C GLY A 76 -14.81 -3.29 -11.50
N PHE A 77 -14.92 -1.98 -11.46
CA PHE A 77 -16.19 -1.26 -11.31
C PHE A 77 -16.84 -0.93 -12.67
N ASP A 78 -18.05 -0.39 -12.63
CA ASP A 78 -18.73 0.05 -13.84
C ASP A 78 -17.99 1.24 -14.53
N GLU A 79 -18.35 1.50 -15.78
CA GLU A 79 -17.70 2.52 -16.59
C GLU A 79 -17.85 3.94 -16.03
N ALA A 80 -18.96 4.23 -15.33
CA ALA A 80 -19.20 5.54 -14.73
C ALA A 80 -18.20 5.80 -13.60
N ILE A 81 -17.94 4.81 -12.74
CA ILE A 81 -16.94 4.89 -11.68
C ILE A 81 -15.53 5.00 -12.28
N GLN A 82 -15.23 4.20 -13.31
CA GLN A 82 -13.92 4.30 -13.99
C GLN A 82 -13.66 5.69 -14.57
N LYS A 83 -14.68 6.34 -15.14
CA LYS A 83 -14.60 7.73 -15.64
C LYS A 83 -14.35 8.75 -14.52
N VAL A 84 -14.92 8.56 -13.33
CA VAL A 84 -14.66 9.44 -12.18
C VAL A 84 -13.16 9.45 -11.86
N HIS A 85 -12.50 8.30 -11.86
CA HIS A 85 -11.05 8.20 -11.59
C HIS A 85 -10.16 8.80 -12.70
N GLN A 86 -10.73 9.20 -13.84
CA GLN A 86 -10.02 9.94 -14.89
C GLN A 86 -10.10 11.47 -14.71
N SER A 87 -10.87 11.95 -13.74
CA SER A 87 -10.97 13.37 -13.44
C SER A 87 -9.67 13.91 -12.83
N PRO A 88 -9.27 15.15 -13.15
CA PRO A 88 -8.15 15.80 -12.48
C PRO A 88 -8.42 16.17 -11.01
N ALA A 89 -9.69 16.13 -10.57
CA ALA A 89 -10.12 16.52 -9.23
C ALA A 89 -10.25 15.34 -8.24
N VAL A 90 -9.91 14.11 -8.65
CA VAL A 90 -9.89 12.97 -7.73
C VAL A 90 -8.61 12.94 -6.90
N THR A 91 -8.66 12.28 -5.74
CA THR A 91 -7.59 12.30 -4.74
C THR A 91 -6.24 11.88 -5.31
N GLU A 92 -6.18 10.80 -6.08
CA GLU A 92 -4.96 10.29 -6.69
C GLU A 92 -4.35 11.29 -7.68
N ALA A 93 -5.17 11.95 -8.48
CA ALA A 93 -4.71 12.98 -9.42
C ALA A 93 -4.19 14.20 -8.68
N LEU A 94 -4.89 14.67 -7.64
CA LEU A 94 -4.47 15.81 -6.80
C LEU A 94 -3.14 15.52 -6.09
N LEU A 95 -2.94 14.31 -5.58
CA LEU A 95 -1.71 13.93 -4.88
C LEU A 95 -0.51 13.82 -5.81
N VAL A 96 -0.71 13.31 -7.03
CA VAL A 96 0.38 13.06 -7.99
C VAL A 96 0.65 14.28 -8.87
N ASN A 97 -0.41 14.95 -9.35
CA ASN A 97 -0.33 16.01 -10.35
C ASN A 97 -0.57 17.43 -9.82
N GLY A 98 -0.98 17.56 -8.55
CA GLY A 98 -1.22 18.85 -7.91
C GLY A 98 -2.65 19.33 -8.03
N VAL A 99 -2.86 20.61 -7.73
CA VAL A 99 -4.17 21.23 -7.58
C VAL A 99 -4.99 21.24 -8.88
N ALA A 100 -6.30 21.09 -8.75
CA ALA A 100 -7.27 21.07 -9.85
C ALA A 100 -8.54 21.87 -9.47
N PHE A 101 -8.38 23.12 -9.05
CA PHE A 101 -9.48 24.03 -8.67
C PHE A 101 -9.12 25.48 -8.92
N ASN A 102 -10.10 26.36 -8.96
CA ASN A 102 -9.98 27.77 -9.33
C ASN A 102 -9.33 27.93 -10.72
N GLU A 103 -8.25 28.69 -10.82
CA GLU A 103 -7.47 28.92 -12.05
C GLU A 103 -6.56 27.73 -12.45
N TYR A 104 -6.47 26.69 -11.63
CA TYR A 104 -5.65 25.52 -11.90
C TYR A 104 -6.49 24.39 -12.52
N PRO A 105 -6.29 24.06 -13.81
CA PRO A 105 -7.09 23.03 -14.48
C PRO A 105 -6.79 21.61 -13.96
N GLY A 106 -5.63 21.41 -13.29
CA GLY A 106 -5.16 20.10 -12.89
C GLY A 106 -4.79 19.20 -14.06
N ALA A 107 -4.49 17.95 -13.74
CA ALA A 107 -4.23 16.92 -14.75
C ALA A 107 -4.75 15.57 -14.26
N SER A 108 -5.37 14.81 -15.16
CA SER A 108 -5.79 13.43 -14.87
C SER A 108 -4.60 12.56 -14.44
N ILE A 109 -4.85 11.56 -13.61
CA ILE A 109 -3.83 10.57 -13.24
C ILE A 109 -3.22 9.88 -14.48
N LEU A 110 -3.98 9.78 -15.57
CA LEU A 110 -3.55 9.17 -16.81
C LEU A 110 -2.77 10.12 -17.74
N SER A 111 -2.66 11.41 -17.40
CA SER A 111 -1.91 12.39 -18.22
C SER A 111 -0.41 12.09 -18.26
N ASP A 112 0.12 11.41 -17.22
CA ASP A 112 1.50 10.93 -17.14
C ASP A 112 1.49 9.55 -16.47
N SER A 113 1.34 8.52 -17.27
CA SER A 113 1.24 7.13 -16.84
C SER A 113 2.51 6.64 -16.12
N ASP A 114 3.69 7.13 -16.53
CA ASP A 114 4.96 6.73 -15.92
C ASP A 114 5.10 7.34 -14.52
N LYS A 115 4.70 8.59 -14.34
CA LYS A 115 4.65 9.25 -13.03
C LYS A 115 3.65 8.57 -12.10
N ALA A 116 2.47 8.23 -12.60
CA ALA A 116 1.46 7.51 -11.84
C ALA A 116 1.94 6.10 -11.44
N LEU A 117 2.62 5.38 -12.33
CA LEU A 117 3.22 4.08 -12.03
C LEU A 117 4.35 4.21 -11.02
N ALA A 118 5.22 5.21 -11.14
CA ALA A 118 6.27 5.49 -10.15
C ALA A 118 5.72 5.85 -8.76
N ALA A 119 4.49 6.37 -8.69
CA ALA A 119 3.77 6.59 -7.45
C ALA A 119 2.95 5.37 -6.97
N SER A 120 2.96 4.26 -7.70
CA SER A 120 2.19 3.04 -7.42
C SER A 120 3.10 1.92 -6.92
N SER A 121 2.63 1.10 -5.99
CA SER A 121 3.43 -0.03 -5.48
C SER A 121 3.77 -1.04 -6.58
N LEU A 122 2.88 -1.25 -7.56
CA LEU A 122 3.14 -2.11 -8.71
C LEU A 122 4.36 -1.68 -9.53
N GLY A 123 4.68 -0.39 -9.59
CA GLY A 123 5.86 0.13 -10.28
C GLY A 123 7.20 -0.26 -9.65
N HIS A 124 7.17 -0.81 -8.43
CA HIS A 124 8.37 -1.15 -7.64
C HIS A 124 8.47 -2.63 -7.29
N ILE A 125 7.59 -3.47 -7.85
CA ILE A 125 7.65 -4.92 -7.60
C ILE A 125 8.92 -5.50 -8.22
N LYS A 126 9.69 -6.17 -7.38
CA LYS A 126 10.97 -6.83 -7.72
C LYS A 126 11.13 -8.11 -6.89
N LYS A 127 12.18 -8.86 -7.14
CA LYS A 127 12.53 -10.04 -6.32
C LYS A 127 13.03 -9.62 -4.93
N ASN A 128 12.92 -10.53 -3.97
CA ASN A 128 13.44 -10.38 -2.61
C ASN A 128 12.78 -9.24 -1.80
N LEU A 129 11.51 -8.98 -2.05
CA LEU A 129 10.69 -8.15 -1.18
C LEU A 129 10.34 -8.90 0.12
N PRO A 130 10.00 -8.19 1.21
CA PRO A 130 9.50 -8.84 2.42
C PRO A 130 8.23 -9.64 2.13
N PRO A 131 7.86 -10.61 2.96
CA PRO A 131 6.58 -11.29 2.84
C PRO A 131 5.41 -10.31 2.98
N PHE A 132 4.36 -10.55 2.18
CA PHE A 132 3.13 -9.76 2.17
C PHE A 132 1.92 -10.54 2.65
N LEU A 133 1.09 -9.91 3.49
CA LEU A 133 -0.30 -10.26 3.72
C LEU A 133 -1.17 -9.23 3.00
N ILE A 134 -2.01 -9.70 2.09
CA ILE A 134 -3.01 -8.89 1.41
C ILE A 134 -4.38 -9.37 1.86
N MET A 135 -5.23 -8.46 2.33
CA MET A 135 -6.61 -8.79 2.66
C MET A 135 -7.56 -7.80 1.98
N HIS A 136 -8.66 -8.30 1.39
CA HIS A 136 -9.65 -7.44 0.72
C HIS A 136 -11.06 -8.00 0.90
N GLY A 137 -12.01 -7.12 1.11
CA GLY A 137 -13.42 -7.47 1.25
C GLY A 137 -14.08 -7.73 -0.11
N THR A 138 -14.94 -8.74 -0.19
CA THR A 138 -15.61 -9.07 -1.45
C THR A 138 -16.71 -8.08 -1.83
N GLU A 139 -17.21 -7.29 -0.86
CA GLU A 139 -18.24 -6.27 -1.05
C GLU A 139 -17.68 -4.83 -1.04
N ASP A 140 -16.37 -4.68 -1.22
CA ASP A 140 -15.74 -3.36 -1.28
C ASP A 140 -16.14 -2.64 -2.59
N LYS A 141 -16.88 -1.52 -2.43
CA LYS A 141 -17.37 -0.68 -3.54
C LYS A 141 -16.63 0.65 -3.63
N LEU A 142 -15.61 0.86 -2.79
CA LEU A 142 -14.81 2.08 -2.80
C LEU A 142 -13.44 1.86 -3.43
N VAL A 143 -12.75 0.80 -3.00
CA VAL A 143 -11.50 0.33 -3.63
C VAL A 143 -11.75 -1.05 -4.20
N SER A 144 -11.61 -1.20 -5.49
CA SER A 144 -11.88 -2.47 -6.15
C SER A 144 -10.95 -3.59 -5.66
N PRO A 145 -11.48 -4.81 -5.38
CA PRO A 145 -10.66 -5.98 -5.08
C PRO A 145 -9.60 -6.30 -6.15
N VAL A 146 -9.79 -5.83 -7.39
CA VAL A 146 -8.79 -5.92 -8.47
C VAL A 146 -7.45 -5.31 -8.04
N GLN A 147 -7.46 -4.27 -7.21
CA GLN A 147 -6.23 -3.66 -6.68
C GLN A 147 -5.39 -4.65 -5.86
N SER A 148 -6.03 -5.47 -5.05
CA SER A 148 -5.35 -6.52 -4.28
C SER A 148 -4.98 -7.74 -5.14
N GLU A 149 -5.81 -8.10 -6.10
CA GLU A 149 -5.55 -9.23 -7.01
C GLU A 149 -4.32 -8.97 -7.88
N GLN A 150 -4.22 -7.79 -8.49
CA GLN A 150 -3.06 -7.42 -9.32
C GLN A 150 -1.76 -7.32 -8.50
N LEU A 151 -1.81 -6.84 -7.25
CA LEU A 151 -0.66 -6.83 -6.37
C LEU A 151 -0.22 -8.25 -6.03
N TYR A 152 -1.17 -9.14 -5.68
CA TYR A 152 -0.90 -10.53 -5.38
C TYR A 152 -0.21 -11.24 -6.56
N GLU A 153 -0.76 -11.10 -7.76
CA GLU A 153 -0.19 -11.74 -8.95
C GLU A 153 1.20 -11.19 -9.29
N ALA A 154 1.41 -9.87 -9.19
CA ALA A 154 2.71 -9.26 -9.44
C ALA A 154 3.78 -9.73 -8.45
N LEU A 155 3.45 -9.80 -7.16
CA LEU A 155 4.35 -10.32 -6.12
C LEU A 155 4.70 -11.78 -6.36
N LYS A 156 3.71 -12.62 -6.66
CA LYS A 156 3.87 -14.05 -6.92
C LYS A 156 4.71 -14.32 -8.17
N GLN A 157 4.45 -13.62 -9.26
CA GLN A 157 5.21 -13.74 -10.52
C GLN A 157 6.69 -13.37 -10.35
N ASN A 158 6.99 -12.47 -9.41
CA ASN A 158 8.37 -12.11 -9.06
C ASN A 158 8.98 -13.01 -7.97
N GLY A 159 8.32 -14.10 -7.58
CA GLY A 159 8.83 -15.09 -6.63
C GLY A 159 8.82 -14.63 -5.18
N ASN A 160 8.03 -13.60 -4.82
CA ASN A 160 7.91 -13.12 -3.45
C ASN A 160 6.91 -13.98 -2.64
N ARG A 161 7.12 -14.06 -1.34
CA ARG A 161 6.18 -14.71 -0.42
C ARG A 161 4.97 -13.80 -0.21
N VAL A 162 3.78 -14.27 -0.59
CA VAL A 162 2.55 -13.50 -0.48
C VAL A 162 1.38 -14.40 -0.06
N THR A 163 0.58 -13.91 0.88
CA THR A 163 -0.70 -14.50 1.29
C THR A 163 -1.81 -13.53 0.92
N TYR A 164 -2.81 -14.00 0.17
CA TYR A 164 -4.00 -13.22 -0.16
C TYR A 164 -5.23 -13.84 0.50
N VAL A 165 -5.99 -13.03 1.20
CA VAL A 165 -7.21 -13.43 1.91
C VAL A 165 -8.38 -12.57 1.43
N LYS A 166 -9.37 -13.19 0.79
CA LYS A 166 -10.67 -12.58 0.54
C LYS A 166 -11.50 -12.66 1.81
N VAL A 167 -12.05 -11.55 2.26
CA VAL A 167 -12.90 -11.47 3.44
C VAL A 167 -14.35 -11.37 2.95
N GLU A 168 -15.04 -12.49 3.02
CA GLU A 168 -16.40 -12.60 2.48
C GLU A 168 -17.36 -11.64 3.18
N GLY A 169 -18.14 -10.90 2.38
CA GLY A 169 -19.14 -9.96 2.83
C GLY A 169 -18.60 -8.66 3.43
N ALA A 170 -17.29 -8.50 3.57
CA ALA A 170 -16.70 -7.27 4.08
C ALA A 170 -16.72 -6.17 3.03
N ALA A 171 -17.17 -4.97 3.41
CA ALA A 171 -17.08 -3.75 2.64
C ALA A 171 -15.81 -2.94 3.00
N HIS A 172 -15.63 -1.78 2.38
CA HIS A 172 -14.51 -0.89 2.66
C HIS A 172 -14.57 -0.31 4.06
N GLY A 173 -13.61 -0.64 4.92
CA GLY A 173 -13.48 -0.04 6.26
C GLY A 173 -14.65 -0.30 7.20
N ASP A 174 -15.44 -1.34 6.96
CA ASP A 174 -16.56 -1.67 7.84
C ASP A 174 -16.14 -2.33 9.16
N THR A 175 -17.10 -2.63 10.03
CA THR A 175 -16.84 -3.18 11.37
C THR A 175 -16.21 -4.57 11.36
N VAL A 176 -16.32 -5.33 10.28
CA VAL A 176 -15.72 -6.67 10.14
C VAL A 176 -14.19 -6.61 10.28
N TRP A 177 -13.56 -5.56 9.78
CA TRP A 177 -12.12 -5.38 9.82
C TRP A 177 -11.55 -5.28 11.22
N PHE A 178 -12.36 -4.81 12.17
CA PHE A 178 -11.97 -4.59 13.56
C PHE A 178 -12.41 -5.76 14.48
N GLN A 179 -12.95 -6.82 13.91
CA GLN A 179 -13.36 -7.99 14.67
C GLN A 179 -12.16 -8.91 15.00
N LYS A 180 -12.26 -9.57 16.15
CA LYS A 180 -11.19 -10.44 16.67
C LYS A 180 -10.65 -11.45 15.64
N PRO A 181 -11.46 -12.14 14.80
CA PRO A 181 -10.93 -13.09 13.82
C PRO A 181 -9.99 -12.46 12.79
N ILE A 182 -10.26 -11.22 12.37
CA ILE A 182 -9.40 -10.51 11.41
C ILE A 182 -8.12 -10.05 12.10
N ILE A 183 -8.25 -9.44 13.30
CA ILE A 183 -7.10 -8.97 14.08
C ILE A 183 -6.18 -10.14 14.42
N ASP A 184 -6.72 -11.27 14.90
CA ASP A 184 -5.95 -12.46 15.24
C ASP A 184 -5.20 -13.02 14.02
N LYS A 185 -5.83 -13.01 12.84
CA LYS A 185 -5.19 -13.45 11.60
C LYS A 185 -3.97 -12.57 11.26
N VAL A 186 -4.11 -11.25 11.33
CA VAL A 186 -3.02 -10.30 11.08
C VAL A 186 -1.90 -10.47 12.09
N VAL A 187 -2.24 -10.53 13.39
CA VAL A 187 -1.26 -10.70 14.47
C VAL A 187 -0.52 -12.03 14.34
N THR A 188 -1.23 -13.13 14.08
CA THR A 188 -0.62 -14.45 13.91
C THR A 188 0.31 -14.44 12.71
N TRP A 189 -0.11 -13.85 11.59
CA TRP A 189 0.70 -13.77 10.40
C TRP A 189 2.00 -12.98 10.65
N PHE A 190 1.94 -11.85 11.36
CA PHE A 190 3.16 -11.10 11.74
C PHE A 190 4.07 -11.91 12.67
N LYS A 191 3.52 -12.61 13.68
CA LYS A 191 4.30 -13.49 14.57
C LYS A 191 5.07 -14.56 13.79
N ASP A 192 4.47 -15.07 12.70
CA ASP A 192 5.11 -16.10 11.88
C ASP A 192 6.17 -15.55 10.92
N ASN A 193 6.07 -14.28 10.53
CA ASN A 193 6.94 -13.66 9.54
C ASN A 193 7.97 -12.67 10.11
N LEU A 194 7.92 -12.33 11.40
CA LEU A 194 8.88 -11.50 12.13
C LEU A 194 9.74 -12.31 13.12
N LYS A 195 10.03 -13.56 12.82
CA LYS A 195 10.85 -14.44 13.66
C LYS A 195 12.35 -14.11 13.60
#